data_f7124fda47773d0bdb21c21b7ebc2bcd
#
_entry.id   f7124fda47773d0bdb21c21b7ebc2bcd
#
_cell.length_a   1.000
_cell.length_b   1.000
_cell.length_c   1.000
_cell.angle_alpha   90.00
_cell.angle_beta   90.00
_cell.angle_gamma   90.00
#
_symmetry.space_group_name_H-M   'P 1'
#
loop_
_entity.id
_entity.type
_entity.pdbx_description
1 polymer ?
#
loop_
_entity_poly.entity_id
_entity_poly.type
_entity_poly.pdbx_seq_one_letter_code
_entity_poly.pdbx_strand_id
1 'polypeptide(L)'
;MFGVEPARNSGVTVREGARVVQLHVNPSGHAVRGVEAEIGGQRWLFRSHQVVLAAGAVTTAEILLRSATDHHLRGLANGSDQVGRNLMKPQLTAILQLASAPNSGRYSPGHGLTDYYWGDKNVSYPLGSIHNGGGVLQDALFAESPPVLSLVTRLMPNAGLRQLATRSMAWWVMSEVLPDPNNRVEVKKNKLYVHFTPNNLEAHDRLVYRWLDQLKALEAQSPLFVKSQVHPRGQAPLSVVAYQCGTCRLGPDPATSVLNLDCRTHELDNLYVVDSSFFPSSSSLGPALTVIANALRVGDHLLQRLA
;
A
#
# COMPACT_ATOMS: atom_id res chain seq x y z
N MET A 1 -5.72 -13.47 11.69
CA MET A 1 -6.53 -14.58 11.15
C MET A 1 -8.03 -14.40 11.40
N PHE A 2 -8.48 -13.16 11.60
CA PHE A 2 -9.89 -12.90 11.98
C PHE A 2 -10.91 -13.03 10.83
N GLY A 3 -10.48 -13.18 9.58
CA GLY A 3 -11.39 -13.26 8.43
C GLY A 3 -11.49 -14.65 7.80
N VAL A 4 -10.39 -15.36 7.63
CA VAL A 4 -10.35 -16.63 6.86
C VAL A 4 -11.01 -17.78 7.62
N GLU A 5 -10.68 -17.97 8.89
CA GLU A 5 -11.26 -19.04 9.71
C GLU A 5 -12.79 -18.93 9.89
N PRO A 6 -13.33 -17.74 10.26
CA PRO A 6 -14.78 -17.55 10.27
C PRO A 6 -15.45 -17.79 8.92
N ALA A 7 -14.84 -17.39 7.82
CA ALA A 7 -15.37 -17.64 6.48
C ALA A 7 -15.40 -19.14 6.15
N ARG A 8 -14.33 -19.90 6.43
CA ARG A 8 -14.30 -21.36 6.27
C ARG A 8 -15.39 -22.03 7.09
N ASN A 9 -15.55 -21.63 8.35
CA ASN A 9 -16.60 -22.17 9.25
C ASN A 9 -18.01 -21.85 8.77
N SER A 10 -18.17 -20.81 7.95
CA SER A 10 -19.44 -20.43 7.31
C SER A 10 -19.63 -21.08 5.91
N GLY A 11 -18.83 -22.07 5.56
CA GLY A 11 -18.97 -22.81 4.30
C GLY A 11 -18.23 -22.24 3.10
N VAL A 12 -17.40 -21.20 3.28
CA VAL A 12 -16.58 -20.64 2.19
C VAL A 12 -15.42 -21.59 1.86
N THR A 13 -15.29 -21.96 0.60
CA THR A 13 -14.16 -22.77 0.12
C THR A 13 -12.93 -21.88 -0.11
N VAL A 14 -11.85 -22.15 0.59
CA VAL A 14 -10.54 -21.49 0.39
C VAL A 14 -9.61 -22.44 -0.35
N ARG A 15 -9.15 -22.01 -1.53
CA ARG A 15 -8.17 -22.73 -2.36
C ARG A 15 -6.79 -22.10 -2.24
N GLU A 16 -5.90 -22.76 -1.54
CA GLU A 16 -4.49 -22.36 -1.42
C GLU A 16 -3.68 -22.85 -2.62
N GLY A 17 -2.55 -22.19 -2.89
CA GLY A 17 -1.69 -22.52 -4.04
C GLY A 17 -2.32 -22.24 -5.41
N ALA A 18 -3.43 -21.49 -5.45
CA ALA A 18 -4.11 -21.11 -6.68
C ALA A 18 -3.68 -19.70 -7.13
N ARG A 19 -3.01 -19.60 -8.25
CA ARG A 19 -2.59 -18.34 -8.85
C ARG A 19 -3.54 -17.96 -9.98
N VAL A 20 -4.36 -16.93 -9.80
CA VAL A 20 -5.21 -16.38 -10.85
C VAL A 20 -4.33 -15.81 -11.96
N VAL A 21 -4.63 -16.17 -13.21
CA VAL A 21 -3.84 -15.77 -14.37
C VAL A 21 -4.62 -14.94 -15.38
N GLN A 22 -5.93 -15.19 -15.52
CA GLN A 22 -6.77 -14.49 -16.48
C GLN A 22 -8.25 -14.57 -16.10
N LEU A 23 -9.01 -13.56 -16.49
CA LEU A 23 -10.47 -13.55 -16.47
C LEU A 23 -11.00 -13.74 -17.89
N HIS A 24 -12.06 -14.53 -18.01
CA HIS A 24 -12.75 -14.79 -19.28
C HIS A 24 -14.12 -14.14 -19.27
N VAL A 25 -14.49 -13.44 -20.33
CA VAL A 25 -15.82 -12.81 -20.47
C VAL A 25 -16.78 -13.70 -21.26
N ASN A 26 -18.05 -13.38 -21.15
CA ASN A 26 -19.11 -13.96 -21.97
C ASN A 26 -19.00 -13.45 -23.43
N PRO A 27 -19.74 -14.03 -24.40
CA PRO A 27 -19.67 -13.61 -25.80
C PRO A 27 -20.04 -12.15 -26.05
N SER A 28 -20.86 -11.52 -25.19
CA SER A 28 -21.21 -10.11 -25.33
C SER A 28 -20.14 -9.15 -24.80
N GLY A 29 -19.14 -9.67 -24.06
CA GLY A 29 -18.08 -8.86 -23.45
C GLY A 29 -18.47 -8.14 -22.14
N HIS A 30 -19.75 -8.22 -21.68
CA HIS A 30 -20.25 -7.42 -20.55
C HIS A 30 -20.20 -8.11 -19.19
N ALA A 31 -19.83 -9.38 -19.12
CA ALA A 31 -19.74 -10.10 -17.86
C ALA A 31 -18.58 -11.10 -17.83
N VAL A 32 -17.92 -11.23 -16.71
CA VAL A 32 -16.94 -12.30 -16.46
C VAL A 32 -17.70 -13.61 -16.30
N ARG A 33 -17.35 -14.62 -17.10
CA ARG A 33 -17.92 -15.96 -17.04
C ARG A 33 -17.02 -16.97 -16.35
N GLY A 34 -15.75 -16.66 -16.19
CA GLY A 34 -14.79 -17.57 -15.59
C GLY A 34 -13.50 -16.91 -15.15
N VAL A 35 -12.92 -17.48 -14.11
CA VAL A 35 -11.61 -17.13 -13.56
C VAL A 35 -10.67 -18.29 -13.80
N GLU A 36 -9.63 -18.07 -14.59
CA GLU A 36 -8.59 -19.05 -14.84
C GLU A 36 -7.51 -18.94 -13.79
N ALA A 37 -7.19 -20.06 -13.14
CA ALA A 37 -6.13 -20.15 -12.17
C ALA A 37 -5.20 -21.34 -12.44
N GLU A 38 -3.95 -21.19 -12.07
CA GLU A 38 -2.95 -22.25 -12.10
C GLU A 38 -2.82 -22.86 -10.69
N ILE A 39 -3.00 -24.18 -10.60
CA ILE A 39 -2.90 -24.96 -9.36
C ILE A 39 -2.03 -26.17 -9.65
N GLY A 40 -0.90 -26.32 -8.96
CA GLY A 40 0.01 -27.45 -9.18
C GLY A 40 0.51 -27.60 -10.63
N GLY A 41 0.68 -26.50 -11.35
CA GLY A 41 1.10 -26.49 -12.75
C GLY A 41 -0.02 -26.77 -13.78
N GLN A 42 -1.24 -27.00 -13.33
CA GLN A 42 -2.41 -27.21 -14.19
C GLN A 42 -3.32 -25.99 -14.21
N ARG A 43 -4.02 -25.77 -15.35
CA ARG A 43 -4.99 -24.70 -15.52
C ARG A 43 -6.38 -25.15 -15.14
N TRP A 44 -7.04 -24.37 -14.31
CA TRP A 44 -8.40 -24.60 -13.80
C TRP A 44 -9.26 -23.38 -14.15
N LEU A 45 -10.50 -23.63 -14.59
CA LEU A 45 -11.49 -22.61 -14.87
C LEU A 45 -12.60 -22.66 -13.84
N PHE A 46 -12.69 -21.63 -13.00
CA PHE A 46 -13.76 -21.46 -12.01
C PHE A 46 -14.86 -20.57 -12.62
N ARG A 47 -16.11 -20.94 -12.45
CA ARG A 47 -17.28 -20.17 -12.90
C ARG A 47 -18.04 -19.62 -11.71
N SER A 48 -18.50 -18.38 -11.82
CA SER A 48 -19.27 -17.69 -10.78
C SER A 48 -20.21 -16.67 -11.40
N HIS A 49 -21.30 -16.34 -10.69
CA HIS A 49 -22.20 -15.25 -11.06
C HIS A 49 -21.60 -13.88 -10.77
N GLN A 50 -20.83 -13.76 -9.69
CA GLN A 50 -20.13 -12.54 -9.31
C GLN A 50 -18.64 -12.85 -9.11
N VAL A 51 -17.78 -11.92 -9.49
CA VAL A 51 -16.33 -12.00 -9.30
C VAL A 51 -15.85 -10.78 -8.53
N VAL A 52 -15.09 -11.01 -7.47
CA VAL A 52 -14.53 -9.96 -6.63
C VAL A 52 -13.02 -10.09 -6.62
N LEU A 53 -12.31 -9.06 -7.09
CA LEU A 53 -10.86 -8.98 -7.04
C LEU A 53 -10.42 -8.32 -5.72
N ALA A 54 -9.51 -8.98 -5.02
CA ALA A 54 -8.89 -8.52 -3.77
C ALA A 54 -7.40 -8.87 -3.74
N ALA A 55 -6.71 -8.76 -4.87
CA ALA A 55 -5.33 -9.20 -5.05
C ALA A 55 -4.29 -8.12 -4.72
N GLY A 56 -4.72 -6.93 -4.34
CA GLY A 56 -3.88 -5.75 -4.09
C GLY A 56 -3.63 -4.92 -5.35
N ALA A 57 -3.28 -3.64 -5.16
CA ALA A 57 -3.29 -2.65 -6.24
C ALA A 57 -2.49 -3.04 -7.49
N VAL A 58 -1.32 -3.62 -7.33
CA VAL A 58 -0.48 -4.01 -8.47
C VAL A 58 -1.03 -5.25 -9.15
N THR A 59 -1.34 -6.30 -8.39
CA THR A 59 -1.77 -7.59 -8.94
C THR A 59 -3.18 -7.53 -9.52
N THR A 60 -4.10 -6.78 -8.91
CA THR A 60 -5.45 -6.56 -9.47
C THR A 60 -5.36 -5.87 -10.84
N ALA A 61 -4.56 -4.80 -10.96
CA ALA A 61 -4.32 -4.17 -12.26
C ALA A 61 -3.66 -5.13 -13.26
N GLU A 62 -2.69 -5.93 -12.83
CA GLU A 62 -2.05 -6.94 -13.67
C GLU A 62 -3.05 -7.96 -14.21
N ILE A 63 -3.93 -8.51 -13.37
CA ILE A 63 -4.97 -9.47 -13.77
C ILE A 63 -5.88 -8.85 -14.84
N LEU A 64 -6.35 -7.63 -14.64
CA LEU A 64 -7.21 -6.93 -15.59
C LEU A 64 -6.49 -6.68 -16.92
N LEU A 65 -5.25 -6.19 -16.89
CA LEU A 65 -4.45 -5.91 -18.09
C LEU A 65 -4.10 -7.19 -18.88
N ARG A 66 -3.85 -8.30 -18.18
CA ARG A 66 -3.58 -9.61 -18.84
C ARG A 66 -4.84 -10.25 -19.43
N SER A 67 -6.01 -9.81 -19.02
CA SER A 67 -7.30 -10.35 -19.45
C SER A 67 -7.85 -9.63 -20.68
N ALA A 68 -6.99 -9.16 -21.58
CA ALA A 68 -7.39 -8.58 -22.85
C ALA A 68 -8.16 -9.58 -23.72
N THR A 69 -9.18 -9.09 -24.44
CA THR A 69 -10.03 -9.86 -25.35
C THR A 69 -10.36 -9.01 -26.60
N ASP A 70 -11.05 -9.58 -27.58
CA ASP A 70 -11.50 -8.83 -28.77
C ASP A 70 -12.46 -7.68 -28.40
N HIS A 71 -13.20 -7.79 -27.29
CA HIS A 71 -14.07 -6.72 -26.76
C HIS A 71 -13.30 -5.72 -25.90
N HIS A 72 -12.19 -6.14 -25.29
CA HIS A 72 -11.39 -5.36 -24.32
C HIS A 72 -9.92 -5.37 -24.72
N LEU A 73 -9.57 -4.72 -25.83
CA LEU A 73 -8.22 -4.76 -26.42
C LEU A 73 -7.09 -4.27 -25.52
N ARG A 74 -7.41 -3.40 -24.52
CA ARG A 74 -6.44 -2.84 -23.60
C ARG A 74 -6.41 -3.54 -22.21
N GLY A 75 -7.13 -4.66 -22.06
CA GLY A 75 -7.42 -5.33 -20.81
C GLY A 75 -8.85 -5.11 -20.34
N LEU A 76 -9.33 -5.95 -19.43
CA LEU A 76 -10.70 -5.85 -18.91
C LEU A 76 -10.90 -4.54 -18.11
N ALA A 77 -12.09 -3.98 -18.22
CA ALA A 77 -12.50 -2.73 -17.56
C ALA A 77 -11.57 -1.54 -17.88
N ASN A 78 -10.90 -1.56 -19.05
CA ASN A 78 -9.87 -0.59 -19.42
C ASN A 78 -10.13 0.14 -20.73
N GLY A 79 -11.38 0.30 -21.13
CA GLY A 79 -11.77 1.10 -22.31
C GLY A 79 -11.35 2.56 -22.19
N SER A 80 -11.39 3.11 -20.97
CA SER A 80 -10.94 4.47 -20.65
C SER A 80 -9.43 4.60 -20.41
N ASP A 81 -8.64 3.51 -20.51
CA ASP A 81 -7.19 3.49 -20.20
C ASP A 81 -6.85 3.92 -18.76
N GLN A 82 -7.74 3.67 -17.80
CA GLN A 82 -7.54 4.03 -16.38
C GLN A 82 -6.97 2.88 -15.53
N VAL A 83 -7.11 1.61 -15.96
CA VAL A 83 -6.55 0.48 -15.22
C VAL A 83 -5.04 0.57 -15.15
N GLY A 84 -4.51 0.44 -13.95
CA GLY A 84 -3.09 0.53 -13.65
C GLY A 84 -2.56 1.94 -13.46
N ARG A 85 -3.25 3.00 -13.92
CA ARG A 85 -2.83 4.39 -13.72
C ARG A 85 -3.03 4.86 -12.29
N ASN A 86 -2.40 6.01 -11.97
CA ASN A 86 -2.50 6.66 -10.65
C ASN A 86 -2.06 5.73 -9.51
N LEU A 87 -1.04 4.90 -9.76
CA LEU A 87 -0.41 4.13 -8.70
C LEU A 87 0.17 5.08 -7.65
N MET A 88 -0.30 4.94 -6.43
CA MET A 88 0.14 5.72 -5.28
C MET A 88 0.69 4.80 -4.20
N LYS A 89 1.59 5.31 -3.40
CA LYS A 89 2.03 4.79 -2.12
C LYS A 89 2.40 5.96 -1.24
N PRO A 90 2.27 5.92 0.09
CA PRO A 90 2.74 7.03 0.91
C PRO A 90 4.24 7.26 0.72
N GLN A 91 4.67 8.53 0.75
CA GLN A 91 6.06 8.84 1.03
C GLN A 91 6.37 8.38 2.46
N LEU A 92 7.47 7.68 2.63
CA LEU A 92 7.89 7.18 3.93
C LEU A 92 9.37 7.49 4.14
N THR A 93 9.67 8.25 5.18
CA THR A 93 11.04 8.42 5.68
C THR A 93 11.14 7.80 7.07
N ALA A 94 12.05 6.85 7.24
CA ALA A 94 12.43 6.32 8.53
C ALA A 94 13.50 7.23 9.15
N ILE A 95 13.32 7.59 10.42
CA ILE A 95 14.28 8.38 11.22
C ILE A 95 14.61 7.58 12.46
N LEU A 96 15.90 7.44 12.77
CA LEU A 96 16.37 6.76 13.97
C LEU A 96 16.70 7.78 15.07
N GLN A 97 16.14 7.58 16.25
CA GLN A 97 16.48 8.26 17.49
C GLN A 97 17.17 7.28 18.44
N LEU A 98 18.19 7.73 19.14
CA LEU A 98 18.96 6.89 20.08
C LEU A 98 18.55 7.20 21.53
N ALA A 99 18.18 6.15 22.27
CA ALA A 99 17.99 6.22 23.70
C ALA A 99 19.34 6.14 24.45
N SER A 100 19.45 6.79 25.61
CA SER A 100 20.64 6.75 26.47
C SER A 100 20.85 5.38 27.13
N ALA A 101 19.76 4.60 27.29
CA ALA A 101 19.78 3.23 27.80
C ALA A 101 19.11 2.27 26.80
N PRO A 102 19.39 0.97 26.87
CA PRO A 102 18.70 -0.01 26.07
C PRO A 102 17.20 0.01 26.32
N ASN A 103 16.41 -0.02 25.26
CA ASN A 103 14.96 -0.15 25.33
C ASN A 103 14.61 -1.63 25.54
N SER A 104 14.13 -1.96 26.74
CA SER A 104 13.71 -3.32 27.10
C SER A 104 12.26 -3.63 26.69
N GLY A 105 11.52 -2.67 26.16
CA GLY A 105 10.14 -2.83 25.71
C GLY A 105 10.05 -3.73 24.49
N ARG A 106 9.15 -4.70 24.52
CA ARG A 106 8.73 -5.42 23.30
C ARG A 106 7.81 -4.51 22.49
N TYR A 107 8.17 -4.31 21.29
CA TYR A 107 7.81 -3.29 20.35
C TYR A 107 6.41 -3.45 19.80
N SER A 108 5.52 -2.57 20.21
CA SER A 108 4.32 -2.29 19.45
C SER A 108 4.39 -0.83 19.01
N PRO A 109 4.22 -0.50 17.74
CA PRO A 109 3.99 0.87 17.31
C PRO A 109 2.72 1.36 17.99
N GLY A 110 2.89 2.15 19.06
CA GLY A 110 1.78 2.53 19.95
C GLY A 110 1.36 3.98 19.85
N HIS A 111 2.15 4.84 19.21
CA HIS A 111 1.94 6.27 19.19
C HIS A 111 2.06 6.82 17.78
N GLY A 112 1.12 7.69 17.41
CA GLY A 112 1.13 8.45 16.17
C GLY A 112 0.78 9.90 16.44
N LEU A 113 1.40 10.82 15.71
CA LEU A 113 1.11 12.23 15.72
C LEU A 113 0.45 12.63 14.41
N THR A 114 -0.69 13.27 14.53
CA THR A 114 -1.48 13.76 13.38
C THR A 114 -1.63 15.28 13.39
N ASP A 115 -0.88 15.95 14.26
CA ASP A 115 -0.93 17.41 14.44
C ASP A 115 -0.64 18.18 13.15
N TYR A 116 0.15 17.59 12.27
CA TYR A 116 0.49 18.17 10.97
C TYR A 116 -0.34 17.61 9.81
N TYR A 117 -1.34 16.76 10.09
CA TYR A 117 -2.12 16.08 9.06
C TYR A 117 -2.79 17.09 8.12
N TRP A 118 -3.34 18.16 8.65
CA TRP A 118 -4.03 19.21 7.89
C TRP A 118 -3.17 20.45 7.63
N GLY A 119 -1.86 20.35 7.81
CA GLY A 119 -0.93 21.47 7.63
C GLY A 119 -0.27 21.92 8.92
N ASP A 120 0.32 23.11 8.91
CA ASP A 120 0.91 23.77 10.06
C ASP A 120 0.58 25.29 10.05
N LYS A 121 1.16 26.05 10.99
CA LYS A 121 0.94 27.50 11.10
C LYS A 121 1.26 28.30 9.82
N ASN A 122 2.08 27.72 8.92
CA ASN A 122 2.61 28.41 7.76
C ASN A 122 2.04 27.86 6.44
N VAL A 123 1.39 26.68 6.47
CA VAL A 123 0.80 26.06 5.28
C VAL A 123 -0.54 25.40 5.63
N SER A 124 -1.49 25.53 4.71
CA SER A 124 -2.85 25.00 4.84
C SER A 124 -3.07 23.68 4.09
N TYR A 125 -2.04 23.15 3.43
CA TYR A 125 -2.13 21.85 2.76
C TYR A 125 -1.65 20.73 3.68
N PRO A 126 -2.16 19.49 3.49
CA PRO A 126 -1.77 18.33 4.29
C PRO A 126 -0.27 18.05 4.21
N LEU A 127 0.37 17.87 5.37
CA LEU A 127 1.77 17.44 5.44
C LEU A 127 1.88 15.93 5.67
N GLY A 128 1.08 15.39 6.59
CA GLY A 128 1.08 13.96 6.86
C GLY A 128 1.05 13.58 8.34
N SER A 129 1.54 12.39 8.64
CA SER A 129 1.54 11.81 9.98
C SER A 129 2.92 11.24 10.35
N ILE A 130 3.16 11.12 11.65
CA ILE A 130 4.40 10.58 12.21
C ILE A 130 4.03 9.44 13.15
N HIS A 131 4.66 8.28 12.95
CA HIS A 131 4.37 7.09 13.73
C HIS A 131 5.64 6.59 14.42
N ASN A 132 5.50 6.20 15.67
CA ASN A 132 6.54 5.43 16.33
C ASN A 132 6.55 4.02 15.74
N GLY A 133 7.62 3.65 15.09
CA GLY A 133 7.85 2.31 14.53
C GLY A 133 8.30 1.29 15.57
N GLY A 134 8.46 1.70 16.83
CA GLY A 134 9.00 0.87 17.90
C GLY A 134 10.52 0.73 17.83
N GLY A 135 11.03 -0.28 18.51
CA GLY A 135 12.46 -0.61 18.45
C GLY A 135 12.84 -1.24 17.12
N VAL A 136 14.09 -1.10 16.77
CA VAL A 136 14.63 -1.57 15.51
C VAL A 136 15.23 -2.97 15.68
N LEU A 137 14.81 -3.90 14.84
CA LEU A 137 15.48 -5.19 14.74
C LEU A 137 16.84 -5.03 14.05
N GLN A 138 17.83 -5.81 14.47
CA GLN A 138 19.17 -5.77 13.87
C GLN A 138 19.11 -5.97 12.34
N ASP A 139 18.28 -6.89 11.87
CA ASP A 139 18.12 -7.17 10.43
C ASP A 139 17.46 -6.01 9.68
N ALA A 140 16.56 -5.26 10.31
CA ALA A 140 15.94 -4.08 9.72
C ALA A 140 16.96 -2.94 9.51
N LEU A 141 17.98 -2.83 10.37
CA LEU A 141 19.08 -1.87 10.16
C LEU A 141 19.84 -2.13 8.86
N PHE A 142 19.89 -3.39 8.39
CA PHE A 142 20.53 -3.72 7.12
C PHE A 142 19.59 -3.53 5.92
N ALA A 143 18.34 -3.95 6.06
CA ALA A 143 17.39 -3.98 4.96
C ALA A 143 16.85 -2.59 4.59
N GLU A 144 16.68 -1.70 5.57
CA GLU A 144 16.00 -0.41 5.41
C GLU A 144 16.94 0.80 5.51
N SER A 145 18.25 0.57 5.71
CA SER A 145 19.22 1.65 5.84
C SER A 145 19.54 2.31 4.50
N PRO A 146 19.69 3.65 4.47
CA PRO A 146 20.24 4.35 3.32
C PRO A 146 21.62 3.80 2.92
N PRO A 147 22.03 3.92 1.65
CA PRO A 147 23.28 3.32 1.16
C PRO A 147 24.51 3.65 2.00
N VAL A 148 24.63 4.88 2.49
CA VAL A 148 25.75 5.32 3.34
C VAL A 148 25.72 4.64 4.71
N LEU A 149 24.53 4.54 5.33
CA LEU A 149 24.37 3.89 6.63
C LEU A 149 24.53 2.37 6.52
N SER A 150 24.11 1.77 5.39
CA SER A 150 24.28 0.35 5.12
C SER A 150 25.76 -0.05 5.03
N LEU A 151 26.62 0.83 4.52
CA LEU A 151 28.07 0.60 4.48
C LEU A 151 28.66 0.59 5.91
N VAL A 152 28.29 1.56 6.73
CA VAL A 152 28.75 1.65 8.13
C VAL A 152 28.26 0.46 8.95
N THR A 153 26.99 0.07 8.81
CA THR A 153 26.43 -1.08 9.54
C THR A 153 27.05 -2.41 9.11
N ARG A 154 27.43 -2.57 7.83
CA ARG A 154 28.14 -3.78 7.34
C ARG A 154 29.56 -3.93 7.90
N LEU A 155 30.22 -2.84 8.23
CA LEU A 155 31.57 -2.83 8.80
C LEU A 155 31.57 -2.91 10.33
N MET A 156 30.41 -2.77 10.98
CA MET A 156 30.28 -2.76 12.43
C MET A 156 30.26 -4.19 13.00
N PRO A 157 30.99 -4.47 14.08
CA PRO A 157 30.90 -5.77 14.76
C PRO A 157 29.47 -6.05 15.25
N ASN A 158 29.06 -7.33 15.26
CA ASN A 158 27.72 -7.76 15.67
C ASN A 158 27.31 -7.25 17.06
N ALA A 159 28.24 -7.16 18.01
CA ALA A 159 27.96 -6.60 19.33
C ALA A 159 27.59 -5.12 19.28
N GLY A 160 28.27 -4.32 18.46
CA GLY A 160 27.97 -2.92 18.24
C GLY A 160 26.61 -2.71 17.56
N LEU A 161 26.31 -3.53 16.55
CA LEU A 161 25.01 -3.52 15.87
C LEU A 161 23.85 -3.84 16.82
N ARG A 162 24.04 -4.85 17.68
CA ARG A 162 23.06 -5.22 18.70
C ARG A 162 22.85 -4.09 19.70
N GLN A 163 23.92 -3.42 20.15
CA GLN A 163 23.81 -2.24 21.02
C GLN A 163 23.07 -1.08 20.33
N LEU A 164 23.38 -0.81 19.06
CA LEU A 164 22.69 0.21 18.29
C LEU A 164 21.19 -0.14 18.15
N ALA A 165 20.88 -1.36 17.75
CA ALA A 165 19.50 -1.82 17.59
C ALA A 165 18.70 -1.71 18.89
N THR A 166 19.23 -2.17 20.02
CA THR A 166 18.54 -2.13 21.32
C THR A 166 18.33 -0.72 21.88
N ARG A 167 19.08 0.27 21.40
CA ARG A 167 18.94 1.68 21.80
C ARG A 167 18.22 2.52 20.74
N SER A 168 17.97 1.97 19.56
CA SER A 168 17.29 2.70 18.48
C SER A 168 15.79 2.66 18.66
N MET A 169 15.16 3.79 18.38
CA MET A 169 13.73 3.94 18.19
C MET A 169 13.48 4.51 16.80
N ALA A 170 12.66 3.80 16.02
CA ALA A 170 12.31 4.23 14.68
C ALA A 170 11.10 5.17 14.70
N TRP A 171 11.14 6.21 13.89
CA TRP A 171 10.03 7.09 13.58
C TRP A 171 9.74 7.02 12.09
N TRP A 172 8.50 6.74 11.75
CA TRP A 172 8.03 6.72 10.37
C TRP A 172 7.28 8.00 10.08
N VAL A 173 7.91 8.85 9.27
CA VAL A 173 7.31 10.08 8.78
C VAL A 173 6.65 9.77 7.44
N MET A 174 5.34 9.92 7.36
CA MET A 174 4.54 9.53 6.21
C MET A 174 3.77 10.72 5.66
N SER A 175 3.79 10.87 4.34
CA SER A 175 3.03 11.89 3.61
C SER A 175 2.28 11.28 2.44
N GLU A 176 1.22 11.92 2.02
CA GLU A 176 0.44 11.54 0.86
C GLU A 176 1.23 11.69 -0.43
N VAL A 177 1.05 10.76 -1.36
CA VAL A 177 1.44 10.89 -2.78
C VAL A 177 0.20 11.27 -3.58
N LEU A 178 0.31 12.27 -4.42
CA LEU A 178 -0.80 12.73 -5.26
C LEU A 178 -0.99 11.79 -6.46
N PRO A 179 -2.22 11.61 -6.94
CA PRO A 179 -2.47 10.81 -8.13
C PRO A 179 -1.77 11.42 -9.35
N ASP A 180 -1.05 10.57 -10.09
CA ASP A 180 -0.39 10.92 -11.35
C ASP A 180 -0.63 9.76 -12.33
N PRO A 181 -1.24 10.00 -13.51
CA PRO A 181 -1.50 8.95 -14.50
C PRO A 181 -0.25 8.31 -15.07
N ASN A 182 0.93 8.93 -14.93
CA ASN A 182 2.21 8.37 -15.35
C ASN A 182 2.78 7.39 -14.31
N ASN A 183 2.38 7.50 -13.05
CA ASN A 183 2.62 6.48 -12.05
C ASN A 183 1.68 5.32 -12.32
N ARG A 184 2.20 4.21 -12.84
CA ARG A 184 1.32 3.16 -13.38
C ARG A 184 1.91 1.77 -13.37
N VAL A 185 1.01 0.80 -13.36
CA VAL A 185 1.25 -0.60 -13.64
C VAL A 185 0.95 -0.85 -15.12
N GLU A 186 1.85 -1.51 -15.83
CA GLU A 186 1.68 -1.90 -17.23
C GLU A 186 2.07 -3.36 -17.45
N VAL A 187 1.41 -4.00 -18.42
CA VAL A 187 1.82 -5.31 -18.93
C VAL A 187 2.24 -5.16 -20.39
N LYS A 188 3.50 -5.42 -20.68
CA LYS A 188 4.07 -5.36 -22.04
C LYS A 188 4.83 -6.66 -22.32
N LYS A 189 4.56 -7.31 -23.47
CA LYS A 189 5.23 -8.57 -23.88
C LYS A 189 5.23 -9.60 -22.73
N ASN A 190 4.10 -9.77 -22.08
CA ASN A 190 3.88 -10.68 -20.94
C ASN A 190 4.73 -10.39 -19.69
N LYS A 191 5.34 -9.21 -19.57
CA LYS A 191 6.09 -8.75 -18.40
C LYS A 191 5.35 -7.62 -17.71
N LEU A 192 5.37 -7.66 -16.38
CA LEU A 192 4.85 -6.60 -15.52
C LEU A 192 5.90 -5.49 -15.40
N TYR A 193 5.48 -4.25 -15.60
CA TYR A 193 6.27 -3.04 -15.36
C TYR A 193 5.55 -2.15 -14.37
N VAL A 194 6.30 -1.55 -13.47
CA VAL A 194 5.81 -0.58 -12.51
C VAL A 194 6.60 0.70 -12.68
N HIS A 195 5.91 1.76 -13.11
CA HIS A 195 6.46 3.10 -13.24
C HIS A 195 6.01 3.92 -12.04
N PHE A 196 6.94 4.49 -11.31
CA PHE A 196 6.64 5.30 -10.15
C PHE A 196 7.68 6.43 -9.99
N THR A 197 7.19 7.66 -10.05
CA THR A 197 7.97 8.86 -9.75
C THR A 197 7.37 9.50 -8.50
N PRO A 198 8.13 9.67 -7.41
CA PRO A 198 7.68 10.37 -6.22
C PRO A 198 7.23 11.79 -6.53
N ASN A 199 6.15 12.23 -5.91
CA ASN A 199 5.68 13.61 -5.96
C ASN A 199 5.29 14.09 -4.55
N ASN A 200 4.80 15.33 -4.43
CA ASN A 200 4.48 15.97 -3.15
C ASN A 200 5.68 16.00 -2.17
N LEU A 201 6.90 16.14 -2.71
CA LEU A 201 8.14 16.07 -1.93
C LEU A 201 8.29 17.25 -0.97
N GLU A 202 7.82 18.45 -1.35
CA GLU A 202 7.88 19.66 -0.50
C GLU A 202 7.13 19.44 0.83
N ALA A 203 5.91 18.91 0.76
CA ALA A 203 5.12 18.61 1.96
C ALA A 203 5.82 17.56 2.83
N HIS A 204 6.37 16.52 2.19
CA HIS A 204 7.09 15.47 2.90
C HIS A 204 8.36 15.99 3.59
N ASP A 205 9.20 16.72 2.87
CA ASP A 205 10.44 17.27 3.42
C ASP A 205 10.15 18.23 4.58
N ARG A 206 9.11 19.06 4.44
CA ARG A 206 8.66 19.95 5.50
C ARG A 206 8.26 19.19 6.77
N LEU A 207 7.51 18.10 6.65
CA LEU A 207 7.13 17.25 7.77
C LEU A 207 8.37 16.59 8.41
N VAL A 208 9.30 16.08 7.60
CA VAL A 208 10.56 15.51 8.07
C VAL A 208 11.36 16.54 8.89
N TYR A 209 11.55 17.76 8.39
CA TYR A 209 12.28 18.80 9.11
C TYR A 209 11.57 19.22 10.41
N ARG A 210 10.23 19.34 10.38
CA ARG A 210 9.44 19.61 11.60
C ARG A 210 9.68 18.55 12.66
N TRP A 211 9.68 17.28 12.26
CA TRP A 211 9.92 16.20 13.21
C TRP A 211 11.34 16.20 13.77
N LEU A 212 12.34 16.45 12.93
CA LEU A 212 13.73 16.57 13.37
C LEU A 212 13.92 17.68 14.41
N ASP A 213 13.27 18.82 14.22
CA ASP A 213 13.32 19.93 15.19
C ASP A 213 12.66 19.53 16.53
N GLN A 214 11.54 18.80 16.49
CA GLN A 214 10.91 18.29 17.71
C GLN A 214 11.79 17.25 18.41
N LEU A 215 12.44 16.34 17.69
CA LEU A 215 13.36 15.38 18.28
C LEU A 215 14.53 16.06 18.97
N LYS A 216 15.14 17.07 18.34
CA LYS A 216 16.23 17.86 18.96
C LYS A 216 15.77 18.57 20.22
N ALA A 217 14.59 19.17 20.21
CA ALA A 217 14.02 19.84 21.39
C ALA A 217 13.76 18.85 22.54
N LEU A 218 13.23 17.67 22.22
CA LEU A 218 13.01 16.59 23.18
C LEU A 218 14.33 16.10 23.80
N GLU A 219 15.34 15.87 22.98
CA GLU A 219 16.66 15.39 23.40
C GLU A 219 17.41 16.43 24.26
N ALA A 220 17.18 17.72 24.02
CA ALA A 220 17.74 18.78 24.85
C ALA A 220 17.16 18.81 26.27
N GLN A 221 15.90 18.39 26.42
CA GLN A 221 15.14 18.46 27.67
C GLN A 221 15.10 17.12 28.42
N SER A 222 15.35 15.99 27.75
CA SER A 222 15.18 14.66 28.33
C SER A 222 16.49 13.90 28.42
N PRO A 223 16.88 13.37 29.60
CA PRO A 223 18.05 12.50 29.73
C PRO A 223 17.83 11.09 29.16
N LEU A 224 16.62 10.76 28.74
CA LEU A 224 16.27 9.46 28.17
C LEU A 224 16.86 9.25 26.78
N PHE A 225 17.25 10.33 26.10
CA PHE A 225 17.75 10.28 24.73
C PHE A 225 19.16 10.84 24.60
N VAL A 226 19.89 10.32 23.64
CA VAL A 226 21.21 10.84 23.27
C VAL A 226 21.02 12.14 22.48
N LYS A 227 21.67 13.22 22.89
CA LYS A 227 21.67 14.48 22.15
C LYS A 227 22.38 14.29 20.81
N SER A 228 21.62 14.16 19.73
CA SER A 228 22.14 13.90 18.40
C SER A 228 22.15 15.17 17.56
N GLN A 229 23.31 15.46 16.94
CA GLN A 229 23.41 16.55 15.95
C GLN A 229 22.75 16.12 14.62
N VAL A 230 22.84 14.84 14.30
CA VAL A 230 22.30 14.27 13.06
C VAL A 230 21.54 12.99 13.39
N HIS A 231 20.29 12.91 12.96
CA HIS A 231 19.50 11.69 13.02
C HIS A 231 19.66 10.90 11.72
N PRO A 232 20.14 9.64 11.78
CA PRO A 232 20.14 8.77 10.61
C PRO A 232 18.72 8.65 10.04
N ARG A 233 18.57 8.85 8.75
CA ARG A 233 17.29 8.78 8.07
C ARG A 233 17.41 8.31 6.64
N GLY A 234 16.37 7.71 6.11
CA GLY A 234 16.28 7.29 4.72
C GLY A 234 14.85 7.19 4.23
N GLN A 235 14.66 7.53 2.97
CA GLN A 235 13.39 7.34 2.29
C GLN A 235 13.25 5.86 1.88
N ALA A 236 12.11 5.26 2.21
CA ALA A 236 11.85 3.87 1.89
C ALA A 236 11.59 3.68 0.38
N PRO A 237 12.28 2.75 -0.29
CA PRO A 237 12.08 2.47 -1.70
C PRO A 237 10.69 1.85 -1.97
N LEU A 238 10.27 1.84 -3.24
CA LEU A 238 8.98 1.28 -3.66
C LEU A 238 8.80 -0.19 -3.21
N SER A 239 9.86 -0.97 -3.22
CA SER A 239 9.85 -2.40 -2.85
C SER A 239 9.58 -2.67 -1.36
N VAL A 240 9.80 -1.69 -0.49
CA VAL A 240 9.67 -1.83 0.97
C VAL A 240 8.33 -1.30 1.47
N VAL A 241 7.76 -0.28 0.80
CA VAL A 241 6.50 0.31 1.25
C VAL A 241 5.33 -0.54 0.79
N ALA A 242 4.66 -1.20 1.72
CA ALA A 242 3.29 -1.67 1.55
C ALA A 242 2.35 -0.47 1.27
N TYR A 243 1.05 -0.67 1.15
CA TYR A 243 0.08 0.42 0.98
C TYR A 243 0.01 1.02 -0.44
N GLN A 244 0.42 0.27 -1.47
CA GLN A 244 0.14 0.66 -2.85
C GLN A 244 -1.37 0.72 -3.07
N CYS A 245 -1.83 1.76 -3.79
CA CYS A 245 -3.26 2.00 -4.02
C CYS A 245 -3.51 2.75 -5.34
N GLY A 246 -4.77 2.92 -5.72
CA GLY A 246 -5.23 3.84 -6.75
C GLY A 246 -5.29 3.30 -8.18
N THR A 247 -4.85 2.08 -8.46
CA THR A 247 -4.72 1.51 -9.81
C THR A 247 -6.05 1.16 -10.49
N CYS A 248 -7.16 1.16 -9.75
CA CYS A 248 -8.53 0.98 -10.24
C CYS A 248 -9.45 1.95 -9.51
N ARG A 249 -9.19 3.26 -9.59
CA ARG A 249 -9.90 4.27 -8.81
C ARG A 249 -11.41 4.18 -8.98
N LEU A 250 -12.15 4.39 -7.89
CA LEU A 250 -13.58 4.58 -7.93
C LEU A 250 -13.94 6.05 -8.28
N GLY A 251 -15.08 6.23 -8.90
CA GLY A 251 -15.63 7.54 -9.24
C GLY A 251 -16.93 7.42 -10.04
N PRO A 252 -17.70 8.48 -10.16
CA PRO A 252 -18.97 8.46 -10.90
C PRO A 252 -18.81 8.47 -12.43
N ASP A 253 -17.65 8.93 -12.93
CA ASP A 253 -17.41 9.10 -14.36
C ASP A 253 -16.55 7.97 -14.91
N PRO A 254 -17.07 7.13 -15.85
CA PRO A 254 -16.33 6.03 -16.46
C PRO A 254 -15.12 6.48 -17.30
N ALA A 255 -15.06 7.73 -17.73
CA ALA A 255 -13.91 8.25 -18.48
C ALA A 255 -12.68 8.46 -17.58
N THR A 256 -12.87 8.68 -16.28
CA THR A 256 -11.83 9.03 -15.31
C THR A 256 -11.65 8.02 -14.19
N SER A 257 -12.52 7.00 -14.12
CA SER A 257 -12.49 5.96 -13.10
C SER A 257 -12.74 4.57 -13.69
N VAL A 258 -12.18 3.54 -13.06
CA VAL A 258 -12.41 2.13 -13.42
C VAL A 258 -13.69 1.61 -12.78
N LEU A 259 -13.94 2.04 -11.55
CA LEU A 259 -15.01 1.55 -10.70
C LEU A 259 -16.06 2.65 -10.46
N ASN A 260 -17.31 2.25 -10.39
CA ASN A 260 -18.38 3.09 -9.85
C ASN A 260 -18.29 3.20 -8.32
N LEU A 261 -19.21 3.92 -7.69
CA LEU A 261 -19.18 4.13 -6.23
C LEU A 261 -19.44 2.86 -5.41
N ASP A 262 -19.98 1.80 -6.02
CA ASP A 262 -20.17 0.48 -5.40
C ASP A 262 -18.97 -0.44 -5.63
N CYS A 263 -17.86 0.08 -6.14
CA CYS A 263 -16.66 -0.69 -6.50
C CYS A 263 -16.91 -1.77 -7.55
N ARG A 264 -17.98 -1.67 -8.32
CA ARG A 264 -18.19 -2.45 -9.53
C ARG A 264 -17.49 -1.75 -10.70
N THR A 265 -16.90 -2.51 -11.60
CA THR A 265 -16.34 -1.93 -12.83
C THR A 265 -17.45 -1.28 -13.67
N HIS A 266 -17.16 -0.16 -14.35
CA HIS A 266 -18.13 0.51 -15.20
C HIS A 266 -18.52 -0.34 -16.42
N GLU A 267 -17.59 -1.16 -16.93
CA GLU A 267 -17.76 -1.89 -18.18
C GLU A 267 -18.30 -3.32 -18.01
N LEU A 268 -18.22 -3.89 -16.79
CA LEU A 268 -18.62 -5.28 -16.55
C LEU A 268 -19.64 -5.36 -15.41
N ASP A 269 -20.72 -6.10 -15.66
CA ASP A 269 -21.87 -6.14 -14.76
C ASP A 269 -21.65 -6.91 -13.46
N ASN A 270 -20.68 -7.80 -13.43
CA ASN A 270 -20.46 -8.74 -12.32
C ASN A 270 -19.02 -8.76 -11.80
N LEU A 271 -18.23 -7.73 -12.09
CA LEU A 271 -16.84 -7.63 -11.61
C LEU A 271 -16.67 -6.49 -10.63
N TYR A 272 -16.16 -6.80 -9.45
CA TYR A 272 -15.91 -5.88 -8.36
C TYR A 272 -14.44 -5.88 -7.94
N VAL A 273 -13.97 -4.76 -7.40
CA VAL A 273 -12.62 -4.64 -6.82
C VAL A 273 -12.73 -4.06 -5.43
N VAL A 274 -12.22 -4.76 -4.41
CA VAL A 274 -12.39 -4.38 -2.99
C VAL A 274 -11.06 -4.19 -2.24
N ASP A 275 -9.93 -4.36 -2.92
CA ASP A 275 -8.61 -4.06 -2.37
C ASP A 275 -8.26 -2.57 -2.50
N SER A 276 -7.05 -2.19 -2.12
CA SER A 276 -6.59 -0.80 -2.15
C SER A 276 -6.54 -0.14 -3.54
N SER A 277 -6.82 -0.85 -4.63
CA SER A 277 -6.90 -0.28 -5.98
C SER A 277 -7.95 0.81 -6.11
N PHE A 278 -9.03 0.73 -5.31
CA PHE A 278 -10.18 1.64 -5.43
C PHE A 278 -9.91 3.08 -4.99
N PHE A 279 -8.87 3.35 -4.21
CA PHE A 279 -8.61 4.68 -3.65
C PHE A 279 -8.47 5.76 -4.73
N PRO A 280 -9.24 6.86 -4.67
CA PRO A 280 -9.06 8.01 -5.57
C PRO A 280 -7.85 8.87 -5.19
N SER A 281 -7.45 8.87 -3.91
CA SER A 281 -6.25 9.50 -3.37
C SER A 281 -5.60 8.59 -2.33
N SER A 282 -4.31 8.74 -2.10
CA SER A 282 -3.62 8.04 -1.00
C SER A 282 -3.86 8.78 0.33
N SER A 283 -3.36 8.19 1.41
CA SER A 283 -3.30 8.87 2.71
C SER A 283 -1.92 8.71 3.31
N SER A 284 -1.61 9.50 4.33
CA SER A 284 -0.41 9.31 5.16
C SER A 284 -0.59 8.28 6.28
N LEU A 285 -1.73 7.58 6.30
CA LEU A 285 -2.06 6.53 7.26
C LEU A 285 -2.20 5.19 6.55
N GLY A 286 -2.00 4.09 7.27
CA GLY A 286 -2.20 2.75 6.74
C GLY A 286 -3.64 2.52 6.28
N PRO A 287 -3.90 2.10 5.03
CA PRO A 287 -5.23 2.02 4.43
C PRO A 287 -6.05 0.79 4.86
N ALA A 288 -5.48 -0.12 5.64
CA ALA A 288 -6.06 -1.44 5.88
C ALA A 288 -7.49 -1.40 6.45
N LEU A 289 -7.75 -0.52 7.44
CA LEU A 289 -9.10 -0.40 8.01
C LEU A 289 -10.11 0.13 7.00
N THR A 290 -9.72 1.08 6.16
CA THR A 290 -10.58 1.61 5.08
C THR A 290 -10.86 0.54 4.03
N VAL A 291 -9.86 -0.27 3.67
CA VAL A 291 -10.04 -1.41 2.74
C VAL A 291 -11.04 -2.40 3.29
N ILE A 292 -10.91 -2.79 4.58
CA ILE A 292 -11.82 -3.73 5.22
C ILE A 292 -13.24 -3.15 5.30
N ALA A 293 -13.39 -1.89 5.73
CA ALA A 293 -14.70 -1.23 5.81
C ALA A 293 -15.38 -1.14 4.44
N ASN A 294 -14.62 -0.79 3.39
CA ASN A 294 -15.14 -0.77 2.03
C ASN A 294 -15.52 -2.17 1.53
N ALA A 295 -14.73 -3.19 1.82
CA ALA A 295 -15.05 -4.56 1.44
C ALA A 295 -16.35 -5.05 2.10
N LEU A 296 -16.60 -4.70 3.37
CA LEU A 296 -17.88 -4.99 4.05
C LEU A 296 -19.05 -4.24 3.39
N ARG A 297 -18.88 -2.95 3.09
CA ARG A 297 -19.90 -2.15 2.37
C ARG A 297 -20.26 -2.76 1.01
N VAL A 298 -19.25 -3.21 0.25
CA VAL A 298 -19.49 -3.88 -1.04
C VAL A 298 -20.15 -5.25 -0.84
N GLY A 299 -19.82 -5.96 0.25
CA GLY A 299 -20.50 -7.19 0.64
C GLY A 299 -22.00 -6.99 0.86
N ASP A 300 -22.38 -5.96 1.63
CA ASP A 300 -23.79 -5.59 1.85
C ASP A 300 -24.50 -5.23 0.54
N HIS A 301 -23.86 -4.46 -0.35
CA HIS A 301 -24.38 -4.17 -1.68
C HIS A 301 -24.60 -5.45 -2.52
N LEU A 302 -23.66 -6.39 -2.48
CA LEU A 302 -23.78 -7.66 -3.20
C LEU A 302 -24.93 -8.51 -2.66
N LEU A 303 -25.14 -8.55 -1.36
CA LEU A 303 -26.29 -9.26 -0.76
C LEU A 303 -27.61 -8.68 -1.24
N GLN A 304 -27.78 -7.36 -1.27
CA GLN A 304 -28.97 -6.71 -1.80
C GLN A 304 -29.20 -6.98 -3.30
N ARG A 305 -28.12 -7.13 -4.07
CA ARG A 305 -28.21 -7.39 -5.50
C ARG A 305 -28.52 -8.85 -5.84
N LEU A 306 -28.18 -9.78 -4.96
CA LEU A 306 -28.38 -11.22 -5.14
C LEU A 306 -29.68 -11.73 -4.50
N ALA A 307 -30.33 -10.92 -3.66
CA ALA A 307 -31.64 -11.19 -3.08
C ALA A 307 -32.75 -10.99 -4.12
#